data_b3f7c95d9299440e4356d6302158df13
#
_entry.id   b3f7c95d9299440e4356d6302158df13
#
_cell.length_a   1.000
_cell.length_b   1.000
_cell.length_c   1.000
_cell.angle_alpha   90.00
_cell.angle_beta   90.00
_cell.angle_gamma   90.00
#
_symmetry.space_group_name_H-M   'P 1'
#
loop_
_entity.id
_entity.type
_entity.pdbx_description
1 polymer ?
#
loop_
_entity_poly.entity_id
_entity_poly.type
_entity_poly.pdbx_seq_one_letter_code
_entity_poly.pdbx_strand_id
1 'polypeptide(L)'
;AALKNVLTSSMGVRKNPLVVTITTASTKLDTPFTAMLSNYKKILEGEIENDSIFASIFEPDEGDDPGDEITWEKVQPHLGITVSKEFYKSEFKKTLISADDKTEFMCKLLNVFSVPIKLLKEIQEIMI
;
A
#
# COMPACT_ATOMS: atom_id res chain seq x y z
N ALA A 1 12.12 4.28 -9.95
CA ALA A 1 12.53 2.97 -10.51
C ALA A 1 13.94 2.99 -11.07
N ALA A 2 14.32 4.05 -11.81
CA ALA A 2 15.66 4.17 -12.38
C ALA A 2 16.76 4.20 -11.31
N LEU A 3 16.58 4.98 -10.25
CA LEU A 3 17.54 5.05 -9.14
C LEU A 3 17.67 3.70 -8.43
N LYS A 4 16.58 3.01 -8.18
CA LYS A 4 16.59 1.67 -7.58
C LYS A 4 17.39 0.70 -8.45
N ASN A 5 17.19 0.69 -9.76
CA ASN A 5 17.89 -0.20 -10.68
C ASN A 5 19.38 0.08 -10.72
N VAL A 6 19.80 1.35 -10.67
CA VAL A 6 21.21 1.73 -10.58
C VAL A 6 21.83 1.21 -9.29
N LEU A 7 21.17 1.38 -8.16
CA LEU A 7 21.64 0.90 -6.85
C LEU A 7 21.74 -0.62 -6.81
N THR A 8 20.74 -1.33 -7.30
CA THR A 8 20.74 -2.80 -7.28
C THR A 8 21.74 -3.41 -8.24
N SER A 9 22.01 -2.77 -9.38
CA SER A 9 23.01 -3.26 -10.33
C SER A 9 24.44 -3.21 -9.79
N SER A 10 24.72 -2.35 -8.83
CA SER A 10 26.04 -2.24 -8.18
C SER A 10 26.25 -3.24 -7.04
N MET A 11 25.24 -4.02 -6.67
CA MET A 11 25.32 -4.98 -5.57
C MET A 11 26.25 -6.17 -5.84
N GLY A 12 26.55 -6.45 -7.11
CA GLY A 12 27.38 -7.57 -7.49
C GLY A 12 28.81 -7.54 -6.94
N VAL A 13 29.30 -6.39 -6.48
CA VAL A 13 30.63 -6.25 -5.85
C VAL A 13 30.64 -6.65 -4.36
N ARG A 14 29.48 -6.92 -3.77
CA ARG A 14 29.34 -7.28 -2.35
C ARG A 14 29.03 -8.77 -2.20
N LYS A 15 29.58 -9.39 -1.16
CA LYS A 15 29.32 -10.82 -0.86
C LYS A 15 27.90 -11.05 -0.35
N ASN A 16 27.39 -10.18 0.52
CA ASN A 16 26.06 -10.27 1.11
C ASN A 16 25.33 -8.93 0.95
N PRO A 17 24.91 -8.60 -0.27
CA PRO A 17 24.19 -7.36 -0.49
C PRO A 17 22.78 -7.42 0.10
N LEU A 18 22.29 -6.29 0.58
CA LEU A 18 20.93 -6.16 1.11
C LEU A 18 20.30 -4.86 0.61
N VAL A 19 19.12 -4.96 0.05
CA VAL A 19 18.25 -3.81 -0.24
C VAL A 19 16.97 -3.95 0.56
N VAL A 20 16.62 -2.92 1.31
CA VAL A 20 15.37 -2.83 2.06
C VAL A 20 14.54 -1.70 1.47
N THR A 21 13.30 -2.01 1.08
CA THR A 21 12.33 -1.03 0.57
C THR A 21 11.17 -0.95 1.54
N ILE A 22 10.87 0.24 2.02
CA ILE A 22 9.72 0.53 2.87
C ILE A 22 8.84 1.51 2.12
N THR A 23 7.57 1.18 1.94
CA THR A 23 6.65 2.00 1.16
C THR A 23 5.19 1.75 1.55
N THR A 24 4.31 2.62 1.10
CA THR A 24 2.85 2.51 1.29
C THR A 24 2.14 2.69 -0.05
N ALA A 25 0.85 2.39 -0.08
CA ALA A 25 0.02 2.55 -1.26
C ALA A 25 -0.12 4.03 -1.68
N SER A 26 -0.44 4.22 -2.94
CA SER A 26 -0.68 5.54 -3.53
C SER A 26 -1.89 5.53 -4.46
N THR A 27 -2.19 6.69 -5.03
CA THR A 27 -3.25 6.83 -6.03
C THR A 27 -2.81 6.41 -7.45
N LYS A 28 -1.52 6.18 -7.65
CA LYS A 28 -0.97 5.73 -8.93
C LYS A 28 -1.00 4.21 -9.01
N LEU A 29 -1.88 3.67 -9.86
CA LEU A 29 -2.10 2.23 -10.01
C LEU A 29 -1.14 1.57 -11.00
N ASP A 30 -0.64 2.31 -11.98
CA ASP A 30 0.25 1.82 -13.02
C ASP A 30 1.67 2.33 -12.80
N THR A 31 2.39 1.69 -11.91
CA THR A 31 3.78 2.03 -11.57
C THR A 31 4.63 0.76 -11.52
N PRO A 32 5.97 0.87 -11.67
CA PRO A 32 6.85 -0.28 -11.46
C PRO A 32 6.69 -0.92 -10.08
N PHE A 33 6.32 -0.14 -9.07
CA PHE A 33 6.08 -0.63 -7.72
C PHE A 33 4.86 -1.55 -7.64
N THR A 34 3.75 -1.22 -8.32
CA THR A 34 2.56 -2.09 -8.34
C THR A 34 2.83 -3.44 -9.00
N ALA A 35 3.63 -3.45 -10.05
CA ALA A 35 4.08 -4.70 -10.69
C ALA A 35 4.95 -5.53 -9.74
N MET A 36 5.89 -4.92 -9.04
CA MET A 36 6.70 -5.55 -8.01
C MET A 36 5.86 -6.13 -6.88
N LEU A 37 4.89 -5.36 -6.39
CA LEU A 37 3.98 -5.79 -5.33
C LEU A 37 3.19 -7.03 -5.73
N SER A 38 2.69 -7.07 -6.97
CA SER A 38 2.01 -8.25 -7.52
C SER A 38 2.91 -9.49 -7.50
N ASN A 39 4.17 -9.35 -7.91
CA ASN A 39 5.14 -10.44 -7.88
C ASN A 39 5.46 -10.90 -6.44
N TYR A 40 5.60 -9.98 -5.51
CA TYR A 40 5.84 -10.31 -4.10
C TYR A 40 4.65 -11.04 -3.46
N LYS A 41 3.42 -10.68 -3.81
CA LYS A 41 2.23 -11.41 -3.38
C LYS A 41 2.22 -12.85 -3.89
N LYS A 42 2.64 -13.08 -5.14
CA LYS A 42 2.78 -14.43 -5.70
C LYS A 42 3.82 -15.26 -4.96
N ILE A 43 4.92 -14.64 -4.51
CA ILE A 43 5.93 -15.30 -3.69
C ILE A 43 5.34 -15.69 -2.33
N LEU A 44 4.60 -14.78 -1.68
CA LEU A 44 3.95 -15.05 -0.40
C LEU A 44 2.87 -16.15 -0.49
N GLU A 45 2.18 -16.24 -1.61
CA GLU A 45 1.16 -17.27 -1.88
C GLU A 45 1.75 -18.62 -2.32
N GLY A 46 3.06 -18.67 -2.54
CA GLY A 46 3.76 -19.89 -2.96
C GLY A 46 3.70 -20.19 -4.46
N GLU A 47 3.16 -19.29 -5.28
CA GLU A 47 3.13 -19.44 -6.75
C GLU A 47 4.50 -19.29 -7.38
N ILE A 48 5.36 -18.46 -6.79
CA ILE A 48 6.75 -18.23 -7.22
C ILE A 48 7.66 -18.55 -6.05
N GLU A 49 8.67 -19.40 -6.30
CA GLU A 49 9.69 -19.73 -5.32
C GLU A 49 10.91 -18.81 -5.51
N ASN A 50 11.23 -18.02 -4.49
CA ASN A 50 12.43 -17.18 -4.47
C ASN A 50 12.86 -16.86 -3.04
N ASP A 51 13.83 -17.62 -2.54
CA ASP A 51 14.34 -17.50 -1.18
C ASP A 51 15.21 -16.25 -0.94
N SER A 52 15.58 -15.54 -2.00
CA SER A 52 16.35 -14.30 -1.89
C SER A 52 15.50 -13.07 -1.61
N ILE A 53 14.17 -13.20 -1.65
CA ILE A 53 13.22 -12.12 -1.44
C ILE A 53 12.41 -12.38 -0.17
N PHE A 54 12.43 -11.43 0.76
CA PHE A 54 11.52 -11.36 1.89
C PHE A 54 10.52 -10.23 1.65
N ALA A 55 9.25 -10.49 1.84
CA ALA A 55 8.19 -9.50 1.75
C ALA A 55 7.28 -9.57 2.97
N SER A 56 6.90 -8.41 3.49
CA SER A 56 5.91 -8.27 4.56
C SER A 56 4.93 -7.18 4.15
N ILE A 57 3.66 -7.55 3.99
CA ILE A 57 2.62 -6.68 3.46
C ILE A 57 1.48 -6.61 4.46
N PHE A 58 1.17 -5.40 4.92
CA PHE A 58 0.05 -5.11 5.81
C PHE A 58 -1.02 -4.36 5.03
N GLU A 59 -2.08 -5.05 4.69
CA GLU A 59 -3.23 -4.50 3.95
C GLU A 59 -4.53 -5.15 4.44
N PRO A 60 -5.69 -4.50 4.25
CA PRO A 60 -6.96 -5.13 4.56
C PRO A 60 -7.27 -6.25 3.56
N ASP A 61 -8.12 -7.19 3.97
CA ASP A 61 -8.64 -8.22 3.09
C ASP A 61 -9.78 -7.66 2.22
N GLU A 62 -10.08 -8.35 1.13
CA GLU A 62 -11.21 -8.00 0.28
C GLU A 62 -12.51 -8.06 1.08
N GLY A 63 -13.31 -7.00 1.00
CA GLY A 63 -14.57 -6.87 1.73
C GLY A 63 -14.45 -6.35 3.16
N ASP A 64 -13.25 -6.08 3.67
CA ASP A 64 -13.07 -5.45 4.98
C ASP A 64 -13.64 -4.03 5.00
N ASP A 65 -14.35 -3.69 6.09
CA ASP A 65 -14.89 -2.35 6.30
C ASP A 65 -13.78 -1.37 6.70
N PRO A 66 -13.56 -0.28 5.93
CA PRO A 66 -12.56 0.73 6.28
C PRO A 66 -12.79 1.43 7.62
N GLY A 67 -14.01 1.43 8.12
CA GLY A 67 -14.37 2.02 9.40
C GLY A 67 -14.31 1.07 10.59
N ASP A 68 -13.97 -0.19 10.36
CA ASP A 68 -13.89 -1.19 11.42
C ASP A 68 -12.50 -1.19 12.06
N GLU A 69 -12.47 -1.19 13.38
CA GLU A 69 -11.24 -1.23 14.17
C GLU A 69 -10.43 -2.51 13.89
N ILE A 70 -11.10 -3.64 13.60
CA ILE A 70 -10.44 -4.89 13.24
C ILE A 70 -9.63 -4.73 11.94
N THR A 71 -10.17 -4.01 10.96
CA THR A 71 -9.45 -3.67 9.73
C THR A 71 -8.20 -2.86 10.03
N TRP A 72 -8.30 -1.87 10.92
CA TRP A 72 -7.16 -1.04 11.31
C TRP A 72 -6.06 -1.85 12.01
N GLU A 73 -6.43 -2.80 12.85
CA GLU A 73 -5.48 -3.70 13.51
C GLU A 73 -4.69 -4.57 12.53
N LYS A 74 -5.32 -5.00 11.44
CA LYS A 74 -4.66 -5.77 10.38
C LYS A 74 -3.57 -4.97 9.66
N VAL A 75 -3.81 -3.69 9.42
CA VAL A 75 -2.90 -2.84 8.64
C VAL A 75 -1.89 -2.10 9.49
N GLN A 76 -2.17 -1.93 10.78
CA GLN A 76 -1.31 -1.20 11.72
C GLN A 76 -1.02 -2.04 12.97
N PRO A 77 0.08 -2.81 12.96
CA PRO A 77 0.44 -3.66 14.10
C PRO A 77 0.70 -2.88 15.40
N HIS A 78 1.05 -1.60 15.29
CA HIS A 78 1.31 -0.71 16.44
C HIS A 78 0.09 0.09 16.88
N LEU A 79 -1.10 -0.24 16.38
CA LEU A 79 -2.34 0.42 16.79
C LEU A 79 -2.60 0.20 18.29
N GLY A 80 -2.78 1.30 19.01
CA GLY A 80 -2.91 1.29 20.47
C GLY A 80 -1.59 1.29 21.23
N ILE A 81 -0.44 1.24 20.53
CA ILE A 81 0.90 1.28 21.12
C ILE A 81 1.57 2.60 20.75
N THR A 82 2.04 2.77 19.51
CA THR A 82 2.64 4.03 19.02
C THR A 82 1.67 4.88 18.23
N VAL A 83 0.64 4.27 17.63
CA VAL A 83 -0.42 4.95 16.90
C VAL A 83 -1.73 4.78 17.65
N SER A 84 -2.39 5.88 18.02
CA SER A 84 -3.62 5.81 18.81
C SER A 84 -4.84 5.43 17.96
N LYS A 85 -5.77 4.70 18.58
CA LYS A 85 -7.06 4.37 17.97
C LYS A 85 -7.91 5.62 17.73
N GLU A 86 -7.79 6.61 18.61
CA GLU A 86 -8.46 7.91 18.51
C GLU A 86 -8.03 8.66 17.25
N PHE A 87 -6.74 8.58 16.88
CA PHE A 87 -6.23 9.16 15.64
C PHE A 87 -6.93 8.54 14.42
N TYR A 88 -7.00 7.22 14.33
CA TYR A 88 -7.72 6.52 13.25
C TYR A 88 -9.21 6.89 13.22
N LYS A 89 -9.87 6.95 14.36
CA LYS A 89 -11.28 7.37 14.44
C LYS A 89 -11.48 8.78 13.93
N SER A 90 -10.60 9.70 14.30
CA SER A 90 -10.64 11.09 13.86
C SER A 90 -10.43 11.22 12.35
N GLU A 91 -9.43 10.54 11.82
CA GLU A 91 -9.15 10.54 10.38
C GLU A 91 -10.29 9.88 9.57
N PHE A 92 -10.86 8.80 10.09
CA PHE A 92 -12.01 8.15 9.45
C PHE A 92 -13.25 9.07 9.39
N LYS A 93 -13.51 9.84 10.44
CA LYS A 93 -14.63 10.81 10.44
C LYS A 93 -14.50 11.84 9.32
N LYS A 94 -13.28 12.27 9.00
CA LYS A 94 -13.04 13.18 7.88
C LYS A 94 -13.41 12.56 6.54
N THR A 95 -13.27 11.24 6.39
CA THR A 95 -13.61 10.53 5.15
C THR A 95 -15.09 10.58 4.81
N LEU A 96 -15.94 10.76 5.81
CA LEU A 96 -17.40 10.86 5.63
C LEU A 96 -17.84 12.22 5.06
N ILE A 97 -16.96 13.21 5.11
CA ILE A 97 -17.25 14.59 4.69
C ILE A 97 -16.54 14.92 3.38
N SER A 98 -15.29 14.48 3.21
CA SER A 98 -14.42 14.81 2.09
C SER A 98 -13.98 13.57 1.33
N ALA A 99 -14.13 13.58 -0.01
CA ALA A 99 -13.65 12.51 -0.89
C ALA A 99 -12.12 12.46 -0.95
N ASP A 100 -11.45 13.61 -0.86
CA ASP A 100 -9.98 13.67 -0.83
C ASP A 100 -9.44 13.05 0.46
N ASP A 101 -10.05 13.33 1.60
CA ASP A 101 -9.70 12.72 2.87
C ASP A 101 -9.92 11.20 2.85
N LYS A 102 -10.96 10.73 2.18
CA LYS A 102 -11.19 9.30 1.98
C LYS A 102 -10.05 8.65 1.19
N THR A 103 -9.63 9.26 0.10
CA THR A 103 -8.51 8.77 -0.71
C THR A 103 -7.22 8.71 0.12
N GLU A 104 -6.90 9.77 0.86
CA GLU A 104 -5.73 9.81 1.74
C GLU A 104 -5.78 8.74 2.83
N PHE A 105 -6.93 8.56 3.48
CA PHE A 105 -7.12 7.54 4.50
C PHE A 105 -6.89 6.13 3.94
N MET A 106 -7.49 5.82 2.80
CA MET A 106 -7.34 4.51 2.17
C MET A 106 -5.90 4.23 1.76
N CYS A 107 -5.21 5.21 1.17
CA CYS A 107 -3.83 5.02 0.71
C CYS A 107 -2.83 4.97 1.86
N LYS A 108 -2.90 5.94 2.77
CA LYS A 108 -1.84 6.14 3.77
C LYS A 108 -2.06 5.41 5.08
N LEU A 109 -3.30 5.29 5.52
CA LEU A 109 -3.62 4.65 6.79
C LEU A 109 -4.05 3.18 6.63
N LEU A 110 -4.69 2.82 5.52
CA LEU A 110 -5.09 1.44 5.24
C LEU A 110 -4.21 0.71 4.21
N ASN A 111 -3.26 1.40 3.60
CA ASN A 111 -2.36 0.82 2.59
C ASN A 111 -3.13 0.19 1.40
N VAL A 112 -4.17 0.85 0.94
CA VAL A 112 -4.98 0.42 -0.20
C VAL A 112 -4.74 1.36 -1.37
N PHE A 113 -4.36 0.82 -2.52
CA PHE A 113 -4.28 1.60 -3.75
C PHE A 113 -5.70 2.02 -4.16
N SER A 114 -5.93 3.32 -4.28
CA SER A 114 -7.24 3.85 -4.66
C SER A 114 -7.11 4.99 -5.66
N VAL A 115 -8.08 5.05 -6.58
CA VAL A 115 -8.15 6.13 -7.57
C VAL A 115 -8.95 7.28 -6.96
N PRO A 116 -8.48 8.54 -7.07
CA PRO A 116 -9.25 9.70 -6.62
C PRO A 116 -10.63 9.74 -7.29
N ILE A 117 -11.66 10.02 -6.52
CA ILE A 117 -13.05 10.08 -7.03
C ILE A 117 -13.18 11.10 -8.18
N LYS A 118 -12.44 12.19 -8.11
CA LYS A 118 -12.40 13.20 -9.18
C LYS A 118 -11.98 12.58 -10.51
N LEU A 119 -10.94 11.75 -10.51
CA LEU A 119 -10.45 11.08 -11.72
C LEU A 119 -11.47 10.04 -12.23
N LEU A 120 -12.15 9.34 -11.34
CA LEU A 120 -13.21 8.41 -11.73
C LEU A 120 -14.37 9.12 -12.43
N LYS A 121 -14.76 10.30 -11.96
CA LYS A 121 -15.78 11.13 -12.61
C LYS A 121 -15.35 11.58 -14.00
N GLU A 122 -14.10 12.04 -14.14
CA GLU A 122 -13.55 12.44 -15.44
C GLU A 122 -13.53 11.28 -16.44
N ILE A 123 -13.12 10.08 -16.00
CA ILE A 123 -13.15 8.88 -16.84
C ILE A 123 -14.58 8.51 -17.22
N GLN A 124 -15.54 8.62 -16.31
CA GLN A 124 -16.93 8.32 -16.56
C GLN A 124 -17.56 9.29 -17.59
N GLU A 125 -17.20 10.56 -17.54
CA GLU A 125 -17.62 11.56 -18.52
C GLU A 125 -17.07 11.27 -19.93
N ILE A 126 -15.84 10.75 -20.03
CA ILE A 126 -15.22 10.39 -21.31
C ILE A 126 -15.87 9.14 -21.91
N MET A 127 -16.31 8.19 -21.07
CA MET A 127 -16.90 6.92 -21.50
C MET A 127 -18.38 7.01 -21.90
N ILE A 128 -19.03 8.11 -21.63
CA ILE A 128 -20.41 8.40 -22.03
C ILE A 128 -20.41 9.17 -23.34
#